data_d3fffda2766fec84da72e0acdcb0e223
#
_entry.id   d3fffda2766fec84da72e0acdcb0e223
#
_cell.length_a   1.000
_cell.length_b   1.000
_cell.length_c   1.000
_cell.angle_alpha   90.00
_cell.angle_beta   90.00
_cell.angle_gamma   90.00
#
_symmetry.space_group_name_H-M   'P 1'
#
loop_
_entity.id
_entity.type
_entity.pdbx_description
1 polymer ?
#
loop_
_entity_poly.entity_id
_entity_poly.type
_entity_poly.pdbx_seq_one_letter_code
_entity_poly.pdbx_strand_id
1 'polypeptide(L)'
;MYKETLTHMLSFRAISFTKIMTTALLMVLGFATAVVAAPRVPVSDSEVLERLPTRAGDSTARTARALREALARDNKNLAAAVAAAQLHIANARRDSDPRQLGQAEAVLSPWWGEASPPIPVLVLRATIRQSVHEFAAARRDLEQAVKRDPKNGQAWLTLSTVQQVTGDLKGAAQSCERLSANSILFIAITCRSTVDAANGRAAFAYEQLDILLAQSAGIPSSLRSWAITLQAEIAQRLGKSRDAERLFRASLAIDGDDAYTIAAYADFLLDEKRAETVLKLILADTRADNLHLRRAIAAKQANAPDANTLIDLLQARFDAAHARGSRVHLREEARFEMQLRNRPAVAQQLAQENWQVQKEPADVRILIESAAANADPAAAAEAVLWVRTSRLEDVTLRKMIAALGKDVGRTKKSGAG
;
A
#
# COMPACT_ATOMS: atom_id res chain seq x y z
N MET A 1 62.09 51.63 -27.97
CA MET A 1 60.65 51.32 -27.64
C MET A 1 60.18 50.11 -28.44
N TYR A 2 60.99 49.01 -28.50
CA TYR A 2 60.67 47.79 -29.27
C TYR A 2 61.31 46.51 -28.67
N LYS A 3 61.64 46.54 -27.38
CA LYS A 3 62.29 45.36 -26.70
C LYS A 3 61.47 44.84 -25.52
N GLU A 4 60.43 45.52 -25.08
CA GLU A 4 59.59 45.08 -23.90
C GLU A 4 58.36 44.28 -24.27
N THR A 5 57.89 44.28 -25.55
CA THR A 5 56.72 43.54 -25.97
C THR A 5 56.96 42.06 -26.27
N LEU A 6 58.15 41.60 -26.39
CA LEU A 6 58.45 40.17 -26.71
C LEU A 6 58.59 39.28 -25.49
N THR A 7 58.90 39.84 -24.32
CA THR A 7 59.04 39.07 -23.07
C THR A 7 57.74 38.72 -22.41
N HIS A 8 56.66 39.50 -22.66
CA HIS A 8 55.31 39.23 -22.10
C HIS A 8 54.51 38.17 -22.90
N MET A 9 54.82 37.93 -24.17
CA MET A 9 54.11 36.91 -24.97
C MET A 9 54.61 35.48 -24.75
N LEU A 10 55.84 35.28 -24.27
CA LEU A 10 56.39 33.94 -23.98
C LEU A 10 56.01 33.42 -22.60
N SER A 11 55.74 34.32 -21.64
CA SER A 11 55.30 33.92 -20.29
C SER A 11 53.81 33.50 -20.24
N PHE A 12 52.96 34.03 -21.12
CA PHE A 12 51.52 33.68 -21.13
C PHE A 12 51.23 32.30 -21.75
N ARG A 13 52.10 31.80 -22.67
CA ARG A 13 51.91 30.49 -23.29
C ARG A 13 52.36 29.32 -22.39
N ALA A 14 53.37 29.51 -21.53
CA ALA A 14 53.85 28.47 -20.63
C ALA A 14 52.89 28.24 -19.46
N ILE A 15 52.26 29.30 -18.93
CA ILE A 15 51.31 29.20 -17.80
C ILE A 15 49.95 28.56 -18.22
N SER A 16 49.54 28.76 -19.49
CA SER A 16 48.31 28.17 -20.03
C SER A 16 48.42 26.65 -20.23
N PHE A 17 49.58 26.15 -20.68
CA PHE A 17 49.81 24.73 -20.95
C PHE A 17 49.92 23.90 -19.66
N THR A 18 50.56 24.44 -18.62
CA THR A 18 50.67 23.76 -17.31
C THR A 18 49.33 23.69 -16.57
N LYS A 19 48.47 24.72 -16.67
CA LYS A 19 47.12 24.70 -16.08
C LYS A 19 46.20 23.74 -16.81
N ILE A 20 46.29 23.60 -18.12
CA ILE A 20 45.48 22.65 -18.89
C ILE A 20 45.91 21.21 -18.60
N MET A 21 47.19 20.93 -18.47
CA MET A 21 47.69 19.59 -18.11
C MET A 21 47.33 19.19 -16.68
N THR A 22 47.42 20.10 -15.71
CA THR A 22 46.98 19.82 -14.31
C THR A 22 45.47 19.66 -14.17
N THR A 23 44.67 20.40 -14.91
CA THR A 23 43.22 20.23 -14.89
C THR A 23 42.76 18.94 -15.58
N ALA A 24 43.42 18.54 -16.66
CA ALA A 24 43.16 17.27 -17.33
C ALA A 24 43.62 16.06 -16.47
N LEU A 25 44.72 16.17 -15.74
CA LEU A 25 45.20 15.11 -14.82
C LEU A 25 44.29 14.99 -13.58
N LEU A 26 43.76 16.09 -13.06
CA LEU A 26 42.78 16.08 -11.98
C LEU A 26 41.41 15.55 -12.41
N MET A 27 41.00 15.75 -13.67
CA MET A 27 39.78 15.14 -14.21
C MET A 27 39.91 13.62 -14.45
N VAL A 28 41.09 13.13 -14.82
CA VAL A 28 41.34 11.69 -15.02
C VAL A 28 41.43 10.94 -13.67
N LEU A 29 41.93 11.58 -12.62
CA LEU A 29 41.94 11.01 -11.27
C LEU A 29 40.55 11.04 -10.57
N GLY A 30 39.60 11.89 -11.01
CA GLY A 30 38.25 11.96 -10.50
C GLY A 30 37.30 10.84 -11.02
N PHE A 31 37.68 10.10 -12.06
CA PHE A 31 36.84 9.03 -12.64
C PHE A 31 37.17 7.61 -12.15
N ALA A 32 38.10 7.45 -11.20
CA ALA A 32 38.61 6.13 -10.81
C ALA A 32 38.05 5.56 -9.50
N THR A 33 36.96 6.07 -8.98
CA THR A 33 36.29 5.39 -7.85
C THR A 33 34.73 5.41 -7.98
N ALA A 34 34.21 4.88 -9.07
CA ALA A 34 32.96 4.21 -8.96
C ALA A 34 33.20 2.92 -8.18
N VAL A 35 33.30 3.01 -6.87
CA VAL A 35 33.18 1.82 -6.01
C VAL A 35 31.76 1.31 -6.23
N VAL A 36 31.62 0.36 -7.15
CA VAL A 36 30.44 -0.49 -7.19
C VAL A 36 30.42 -1.16 -5.82
N ALA A 37 29.58 -0.67 -4.91
CA ALA A 37 29.37 -1.30 -3.63
C ALA A 37 28.79 -2.69 -3.90
N ALA A 38 29.66 -3.69 -3.90
CA ALA A 38 29.22 -5.08 -3.96
C ALA A 38 28.31 -5.34 -2.74
N PRO A 39 27.22 -6.07 -2.90
CA PRO A 39 26.36 -6.44 -1.77
C PRO A 39 27.22 -7.12 -0.69
N ARG A 40 27.23 -6.55 0.51
CA ARG A 40 27.90 -7.18 1.64
C ARG A 40 27.08 -8.39 2.10
N VAL A 41 27.64 -9.57 1.97
CA VAL A 41 27.07 -10.79 2.51
C VAL A 41 27.60 -10.95 3.93
N PRO A 42 26.74 -11.11 4.96
CA PRO A 42 27.15 -11.37 6.34
C PRO A 42 27.98 -12.65 6.43
N VAL A 43 29.01 -12.65 7.26
CA VAL A 43 29.87 -13.84 7.49
C VAL A 43 29.20 -14.83 8.47
N SER A 44 28.26 -14.33 9.29
CA SER A 44 27.44 -15.12 10.20
C SER A 44 26.10 -14.44 10.50
N ASP A 45 25.11 -15.20 10.94
CA ASP A 45 23.79 -14.70 11.32
C ASP A 45 23.83 -13.74 12.53
N SER A 46 24.89 -13.76 13.31
CA SER A 46 25.11 -12.86 14.44
C SER A 46 25.88 -11.59 14.09
N GLU A 47 26.31 -11.42 12.84
CA GLU A 47 27.04 -10.23 12.43
C GLU A 47 26.14 -8.98 12.47
N VAL A 48 26.57 -7.98 13.24
CA VAL A 48 25.90 -6.68 13.29
C VAL A 48 26.37 -5.84 12.11
N LEU A 49 25.56 -5.74 11.06
CA LEU A 49 25.88 -5.00 9.84
C LEU A 49 25.83 -3.50 10.06
N GLU A 50 24.89 -3.02 10.87
CA GLU A 50 24.70 -1.61 11.15
C GLU A 50 24.04 -1.43 12.53
N ARG A 51 24.45 -0.41 13.26
CA ARG A 51 23.76 0.07 14.47
C ARG A 51 23.06 1.36 14.15
N LEU A 52 21.75 1.31 14.00
CA LEU A 52 20.96 2.51 13.75
C LEU A 52 21.00 3.44 14.96
N PRO A 53 21.34 4.72 14.78
CA PRO A 53 21.32 5.68 15.89
C PRO A 53 19.89 5.87 16.38
N THR A 54 19.63 5.54 17.64
CA THR A 54 18.36 5.92 18.28
C THR A 54 18.43 7.39 18.65
N ARG A 55 17.45 8.19 18.22
CA ARG A 55 17.34 9.58 18.66
C ARG A 55 17.16 9.63 20.17
N ALA A 56 17.98 10.43 20.83
CA ALA A 56 17.79 10.69 22.27
C ALA A 56 16.37 11.26 22.48
N GLY A 57 15.56 10.57 23.30
CA GLY A 57 14.18 10.98 23.56
C GLY A 57 13.09 10.22 22.79
N ASP A 58 13.43 9.29 21.89
CA ASP A 58 12.43 8.46 21.20
C ASP A 58 11.68 7.56 22.21
N SER A 59 10.42 7.95 22.48
CA SER A 59 9.54 7.22 23.42
C SER A 59 9.18 5.83 22.87
N THR A 60 9.04 5.69 21.55
CA THR A 60 8.70 4.42 20.88
C THR A 60 9.85 3.43 21.03
N ALA A 61 11.09 3.87 20.83
CA ALA A 61 12.27 3.03 20.99
C ALA A 61 12.46 2.58 22.47
N ARG A 62 12.17 3.47 23.44
CA ARG A 62 12.20 3.12 24.87
C ARG A 62 11.13 2.09 25.21
N THR A 63 9.89 2.26 24.73
CA THR A 63 8.80 1.30 24.93
C THR A 63 9.15 -0.05 24.33
N ALA A 64 9.64 -0.07 23.08
CA ALA A 64 10.07 -1.32 22.42
C ALA A 64 11.16 -2.06 23.20
N ARG A 65 12.13 -1.33 23.80
CA ARG A 65 13.18 -1.91 24.64
C ARG A 65 12.58 -2.53 25.92
N ALA A 66 11.76 -1.77 26.64
CA ALA A 66 11.12 -2.23 27.87
C ALA A 66 10.27 -3.48 27.65
N LEU A 67 9.52 -3.55 26.53
CA LEU A 67 8.74 -4.73 26.17
C LEU A 67 9.62 -5.94 25.85
N ARG A 68 10.73 -5.75 25.11
CA ARG A 68 11.69 -6.84 24.86
C ARG A 68 12.30 -7.38 26.16
N GLU A 69 12.69 -6.50 27.07
CA GLU A 69 13.24 -6.87 28.38
C GLU A 69 12.21 -7.62 29.23
N ALA A 70 10.93 -7.20 29.20
CA ALA A 70 9.86 -7.90 29.89
C ALA A 70 9.64 -9.31 29.34
N LEU A 71 9.61 -9.46 28.02
CA LEU A 71 9.46 -10.77 27.35
C LEU A 71 10.69 -11.67 27.49
N ALA A 72 11.89 -11.11 27.60
CA ALA A 72 13.09 -11.87 27.88
C ALA A 72 13.09 -12.49 29.30
N ARG A 73 12.44 -11.80 30.27
CA ARG A 73 12.27 -12.32 31.64
C ARG A 73 11.13 -13.35 31.75
N ASP A 74 10.04 -13.11 31.01
CA ASP A 74 8.87 -13.99 30.98
C ASP A 74 8.22 -13.94 29.60
N ASN A 75 8.47 -14.95 28.79
CA ASN A 75 7.94 -15.05 27.41
C ASN A 75 6.43 -15.33 27.37
N LYS A 76 5.82 -15.67 28.51
CA LYS A 76 4.38 -15.85 28.69
C LYS A 76 3.68 -14.63 29.33
N ASN A 77 4.37 -13.50 29.46
CA ASN A 77 3.75 -12.26 29.89
C ASN A 77 2.81 -11.74 28.81
N LEU A 78 1.54 -12.11 28.95
CA LEU A 78 0.50 -11.77 27.96
C LEU A 78 0.38 -10.26 27.69
N ALA A 79 0.45 -9.44 28.73
CA ALA A 79 0.32 -7.97 28.60
C ALA A 79 1.47 -7.39 27.76
N ALA A 80 2.71 -7.82 28.04
CA ALA A 80 3.88 -7.40 27.29
C ALA A 80 3.85 -7.90 25.84
N ALA A 81 3.41 -9.15 25.61
CA ALA A 81 3.30 -9.74 24.27
C ALA A 81 2.25 -9.01 23.42
N VAL A 82 1.07 -8.72 23.98
CA VAL A 82 0.01 -7.95 23.32
C VAL A 82 0.50 -6.55 22.95
N ALA A 83 1.13 -5.83 23.87
CA ALA A 83 1.66 -4.49 23.61
C ALA A 83 2.78 -4.48 22.56
N ALA A 84 3.68 -5.47 22.60
CA ALA A 84 4.75 -5.63 21.60
C ALA A 84 4.18 -5.96 20.21
N ALA A 85 3.21 -6.89 20.11
CA ALA A 85 2.56 -7.22 18.84
C ALA A 85 1.80 -6.00 18.25
N GLN A 86 1.10 -5.22 19.07
CA GLN A 86 0.45 -3.99 18.63
C GLN A 86 1.46 -2.98 18.07
N LEU A 87 2.60 -2.80 18.73
CA LEU A 87 3.67 -1.92 18.28
C LEU A 87 4.24 -2.39 16.93
N HIS A 88 4.52 -3.68 16.77
CA HIS A 88 5.01 -4.25 15.52
C HIS A 88 3.98 -4.11 14.38
N ILE A 89 2.70 -4.36 14.64
CA ILE A 89 1.63 -4.16 13.64
C ILE A 89 1.52 -2.69 13.23
N ALA A 90 1.62 -1.75 14.19
CA ALA A 90 1.61 -0.32 13.90
C ALA A 90 2.81 0.09 13.03
N ASN A 91 4.01 -0.43 13.34
CA ASN A 91 5.21 -0.20 12.54
C ASN A 91 5.09 -0.81 11.13
N ALA A 92 4.54 -2.01 11.01
CA ALA A 92 4.30 -2.65 9.72
C ALA A 92 3.43 -1.77 8.80
N ARG A 93 2.39 -1.15 9.35
CA ARG A 93 1.49 -0.25 8.60
C ARG A 93 2.17 1.05 8.21
N ARG A 94 2.86 1.70 9.16
CA ARG A 94 3.52 2.98 8.94
C ARG A 94 4.66 2.87 7.92
N ASP A 95 5.51 1.85 8.09
CA ASP A 95 6.74 1.68 7.31
C ASP A 95 6.53 0.77 6.09
N SER A 96 5.33 0.18 5.93
CA SER A 96 5.00 -0.88 4.96
C SER A 96 6.02 -2.01 4.97
N ASP A 97 6.52 -2.37 6.15
CA ASP A 97 7.55 -3.40 6.36
C ASP A 97 6.92 -4.72 6.84
N PRO A 98 6.77 -5.73 5.97
CA PRO A 98 6.15 -7.01 6.33
C PRO A 98 6.95 -7.80 7.37
N ARG A 99 8.26 -7.52 7.56
CA ARG A 99 9.08 -8.16 8.61
C ARG A 99 8.54 -7.88 10.00
N GLN A 100 7.91 -6.73 10.21
CA GLN A 100 7.28 -6.38 11.48
C GLN A 100 6.09 -7.29 11.80
N LEU A 101 5.39 -7.82 10.80
CA LEU A 101 4.32 -8.80 11.04
C LEU A 101 4.89 -10.13 11.57
N GLY A 102 6.02 -10.58 11.04
CA GLY A 102 6.74 -11.74 11.58
C GLY A 102 7.22 -11.53 13.02
N GLN A 103 7.65 -10.29 13.37
CA GLN A 103 7.99 -9.96 14.76
C GLN A 103 6.75 -9.97 15.67
N ALA A 104 5.61 -9.49 15.18
CA ALA A 104 4.35 -9.53 15.92
C ALA A 104 3.89 -10.99 16.15
N GLU A 105 4.03 -11.86 15.16
CA GLU A 105 3.76 -13.29 15.31
C GLU A 105 4.71 -13.94 16.32
N ALA A 106 6.00 -13.65 16.24
CA ALA A 106 7.03 -14.22 17.12
C ALA A 106 6.76 -13.92 18.61
N VAL A 107 6.35 -12.69 18.96
CA VAL A 107 6.01 -12.34 20.35
C VAL A 107 4.71 -12.98 20.84
N LEU A 108 3.82 -13.38 19.94
CA LEU A 108 2.57 -14.13 20.24
C LEU A 108 2.76 -15.64 20.16
N SER A 109 3.95 -16.15 19.84
CA SER A 109 4.20 -17.57 19.60
C SER A 109 3.75 -18.50 20.72
N PRO A 110 3.84 -18.15 22.04
CA PRO A 110 3.35 -19.04 23.12
C PRO A 110 1.87 -19.42 23.00
N TRP A 111 1.06 -18.57 22.33
CA TRP A 111 -0.38 -18.79 22.16
C TRP A 111 -0.79 -19.01 20.70
N TRP A 112 0.16 -18.91 19.75
CA TRP A 112 -0.16 -18.89 18.31
C TRP A 112 -0.87 -20.14 17.82
N GLY A 113 -0.42 -21.31 18.29
CA GLY A 113 -0.98 -22.61 17.93
C GLY A 113 -2.20 -23.02 18.76
N GLU A 114 -2.58 -22.27 19.78
CA GLU A 114 -3.72 -22.63 20.63
C GLU A 114 -5.05 -22.51 19.88
N ALA A 115 -5.93 -23.47 20.05
CA ALA A 115 -7.28 -23.46 19.47
C ALA A 115 -8.18 -22.37 20.10
N SER A 116 -7.91 -22.02 21.36
CA SER A 116 -8.70 -21.02 22.12
C SER A 116 -7.80 -20.10 22.96
N PRO A 117 -6.91 -19.31 22.31
CA PRO A 117 -6.02 -18.41 23.03
C PRO A 117 -6.79 -17.26 23.70
N PRO A 118 -6.14 -16.43 24.51
CA PRO A 118 -6.74 -15.22 25.05
C PRO A 118 -7.32 -14.31 23.96
N ILE A 119 -8.43 -13.65 24.23
CA ILE A 119 -9.15 -12.81 23.24
C ILE A 119 -8.24 -11.75 22.58
N PRO A 120 -7.36 -11.01 23.30
CA PRO A 120 -6.45 -10.06 22.65
C PRO A 120 -5.52 -10.76 21.63
N VAL A 121 -5.10 -11.99 21.90
CA VAL A 121 -4.28 -12.77 20.94
C VAL A 121 -5.09 -13.16 19.71
N LEU A 122 -6.35 -13.60 19.86
CA LEU A 122 -7.23 -13.88 18.72
C LEU A 122 -7.35 -12.68 17.80
N VAL A 123 -7.59 -11.47 18.35
CA VAL A 123 -7.75 -10.25 17.56
C VAL A 123 -6.45 -9.87 16.85
N LEU A 124 -5.29 -9.94 17.53
CA LEU A 124 -4.00 -9.62 16.94
C LEU A 124 -3.57 -10.66 15.91
N ARG A 125 -3.76 -11.95 16.18
CA ARG A 125 -3.53 -13.04 15.22
C ARG A 125 -4.36 -12.88 13.97
N ALA A 126 -5.63 -12.52 14.10
CA ALA A 126 -6.51 -12.20 12.98
C ALA A 126 -6.04 -10.97 12.20
N THR A 127 -5.54 -9.94 12.88
CA THR A 127 -5.00 -8.74 12.24
C THR A 127 -3.76 -9.07 11.43
N ILE A 128 -2.84 -9.90 11.94
CA ILE A 128 -1.67 -10.37 11.22
C ILE A 128 -2.10 -11.22 10.02
N ARG A 129 -3.00 -12.20 10.21
CA ARG A 129 -3.53 -13.07 9.15
C ARG A 129 -4.22 -12.29 8.04
N GLN A 130 -5.00 -11.27 8.39
CA GLN A 130 -5.58 -10.35 7.42
C GLN A 130 -4.50 -9.66 6.57
N SER A 131 -3.41 -9.19 7.20
CA SER A 131 -2.32 -8.49 6.50
C SER A 131 -1.53 -9.39 5.56
N VAL A 132 -1.56 -10.72 5.77
CA VAL A 132 -0.96 -11.71 4.88
C VAL A 132 -1.99 -12.47 4.03
N HIS A 133 -3.20 -11.92 3.94
CA HIS A 133 -4.34 -12.41 3.12
C HIS A 133 -4.87 -13.81 3.51
N GLU A 134 -4.60 -14.27 4.72
CA GLU A 134 -5.21 -15.48 5.29
C GLU A 134 -6.62 -15.21 5.85
N PHE A 135 -7.50 -14.62 5.02
CA PHE A 135 -8.79 -14.08 5.46
C PHE A 135 -9.71 -15.12 6.10
N ALA A 136 -9.72 -16.35 5.60
CA ALA A 136 -10.54 -17.42 6.18
C ALA A 136 -10.10 -17.76 7.61
N ALA A 137 -8.79 -17.77 7.89
CA ALA A 137 -8.26 -18.00 9.23
C ALA A 137 -8.49 -16.79 10.13
N ALA A 138 -8.29 -15.57 9.62
CA ALA A 138 -8.59 -14.34 10.34
C ALA A 138 -10.06 -14.26 10.75
N ARG A 139 -10.97 -14.59 9.84
CA ARG A 139 -12.42 -14.63 10.11
C ARG A 139 -12.77 -15.60 11.26
N ARG A 140 -12.23 -16.83 11.25
CA ARG A 140 -12.47 -17.80 12.34
C ARG A 140 -12.02 -17.28 13.70
N ASP A 141 -10.85 -16.66 13.78
CA ASP A 141 -10.35 -16.06 15.02
C ASP A 141 -11.27 -14.95 15.53
N LEU A 142 -11.74 -14.09 14.62
CA LEU A 142 -12.61 -12.97 14.97
C LEU A 142 -14.02 -13.42 15.37
N GLU A 143 -14.59 -14.39 14.67
CA GLU A 143 -15.87 -14.99 15.04
C GLU A 143 -15.80 -15.64 16.44
N GLN A 144 -14.67 -16.29 16.76
CA GLN A 144 -14.43 -16.81 18.10
C GLN A 144 -14.27 -15.69 19.13
N ALA A 145 -13.55 -14.60 18.79
CA ALA A 145 -13.35 -13.46 19.69
C ALA A 145 -14.69 -12.77 20.03
N VAL A 146 -15.52 -12.45 19.03
CA VAL A 146 -16.82 -11.79 19.26
C VAL A 146 -17.84 -12.69 19.92
N LYS A 147 -17.75 -14.01 19.76
CA LYS A 147 -18.58 -14.98 20.50
C LYS A 147 -18.23 -15.02 22.00
N ARG A 148 -16.94 -14.92 22.34
CA ARG A 148 -16.44 -14.96 23.74
C ARG A 148 -16.56 -13.59 24.42
N ASP A 149 -16.40 -12.50 23.68
CA ASP A 149 -16.57 -11.12 24.15
C ASP A 149 -17.35 -10.30 23.11
N PRO A 150 -18.70 -10.32 23.16
CA PRO A 150 -19.55 -9.56 22.27
C PRO A 150 -19.39 -8.03 22.40
N LYS A 151 -18.68 -7.54 23.43
CA LYS A 151 -18.43 -6.12 23.65
C LYS A 151 -17.10 -5.65 23.05
N ASN A 152 -16.33 -6.54 22.46
CA ASN A 152 -15.03 -6.21 21.87
C ASN A 152 -15.19 -5.44 20.55
N GLY A 153 -15.18 -4.11 20.62
CA GLY A 153 -15.31 -3.24 19.45
C GLY A 153 -14.22 -3.45 18.40
N GLN A 154 -12.97 -3.71 18.82
CA GLN A 154 -11.87 -3.95 17.88
C GLN A 154 -12.08 -5.25 17.09
N ALA A 155 -12.57 -6.30 17.74
CA ALA A 155 -12.88 -7.56 17.06
C ALA A 155 -13.99 -7.38 16.01
N TRP A 156 -15.06 -6.64 16.32
CA TRP A 156 -16.12 -6.33 15.36
C TRP A 156 -15.63 -5.49 14.18
N LEU A 157 -14.80 -4.47 14.43
CA LEU A 157 -14.25 -3.63 13.37
C LEU A 157 -13.38 -4.46 12.42
N THR A 158 -12.47 -5.28 12.96
CA THR A 158 -11.59 -6.12 12.16
C THR A 158 -12.38 -7.20 11.40
N LEU A 159 -13.45 -7.77 12.03
CA LEU A 159 -14.33 -8.73 11.37
C LEU A 159 -15.06 -8.08 10.18
N SER A 160 -15.58 -6.87 10.35
CA SER A 160 -16.22 -6.14 9.25
C SER A 160 -15.23 -5.91 8.10
N THR A 161 -13.98 -5.56 8.39
CA THR A 161 -12.95 -5.36 7.35
C THR A 161 -12.67 -6.66 6.59
N VAL A 162 -12.50 -7.79 7.28
CA VAL A 162 -12.26 -9.10 6.64
C VAL A 162 -13.47 -9.51 5.79
N GLN A 163 -14.68 -9.28 6.28
CA GLN A 163 -15.92 -9.57 5.54
C GLN A 163 -16.05 -8.70 4.28
N GLN A 164 -15.71 -7.41 4.36
CA GLN A 164 -15.72 -6.51 3.19
C GLN A 164 -14.74 -6.99 2.12
N VAL A 165 -13.49 -7.22 2.50
CA VAL A 165 -12.44 -7.65 1.58
C VAL A 165 -12.79 -8.98 0.90
N THR A 166 -13.49 -9.88 1.58
CA THR A 166 -13.93 -11.15 1.02
C THR A 166 -15.30 -11.08 0.29
N GLY A 167 -15.89 -9.89 0.20
CA GLY A 167 -17.16 -9.65 -0.51
C GLY A 167 -18.42 -9.98 0.29
N ASP A 168 -18.32 -10.33 1.56
CA ASP A 168 -19.49 -10.54 2.47
C ASP A 168 -19.97 -9.18 3.02
N LEU A 169 -20.52 -8.35 2.13
CA LEU A 169 -21.00 -7.00 2.50
C LEU A 169 -22.16 -7.04 3.51
N LYS A 170 -22.98 -8.10 3.49
CA LYS A 170 -24.06 -8.27 4.45
C LYS A 170 -23.53 -8.54 5.86
N GLY A 171 -22.58 -9.48 5.99
CA GLY A 171 -21.91 -9.76 7.25
C GLY A 171 -21.16 -8.53 7.77
N ALA A 172 -20.47 -7.82 6.90
CA ALA A 172 -19.76 -6.59 7.24
C ALA A 172 -20.70 -5.51 7.82
N ALA A 173 -21.86 -5.31 7.21
CA ALA A 173 -22.87 -4.38 7.73
C ALA A 173 -23.35 -4.77 9.14
N GLN A 174 -23.61 -6.05 9.38
CA GLN A 174 -23.99 -6.55 10.69
C GLN A 174 -22.88 -6.35 11.73
N SER A 175 -21.61 -6.56 11.35
CA SER A 175 -20.47 -6.33 12.24
C SER A 175 -20.33 -4.84 12.61
N CYS A 176 -20.54 -3.90 11.66
CA CYS A 176 -20.59 -2.46 11.96
C CYS A 176 -21.77 -2.08 12.87
N GLU A 177 -22.92 -2.73 12.75
CA GLU A 177 -24.06 -2.52 13.65
C GLU A 177 -23.75 -2.95 15.08
N ARG A 178 -23.08 -4.10 15.26
CA ARG A 178 -22.60 -4.56 16.57
C ARG A 178 -21.56 -3.62 17.16
N LEU A 179 -20.72 -3.05 16.31
CA LEU A 179 -19.70 -2.07 16.70
C LEU A 179 -20.35 -0.81 17.28
N SER A 180 -21.48 -0.33 16.75
CA SER A 180 -22.14 0.88 17.21
C SER A 180 -22.58 0.84 18.69
N ALA A 181 -22.84 -0.35 19.22
CA ALA A 181 -23.18 -0.56 20.62
C ALA A 181 -21.95 -0.65 21.56
N ASN A 182 -20.73 -0.81 21.00
CA ASN A 182 -19.54 -1.20 21.75
C ASN A 182 -18.29 -0.31 21.48
N SER A 183 -18.47 0.79 20.75
CA SER A 183 -17.37 1.72 20.44
C SER A 183 -17.88 3.17 20.37
N ILE A 184 -16.96 4.10 20.15
CA ILE A 184 -17.33 5.49 19.88
C ILE A 184 -18.10 5.56 18.54
N LEU A 185 -19.16 6.37 18.51
CA LEU A 185 -20.05 6.52 17.36
C LEU A 185 -19.29 6.87 16.07
N PHE A 186 -18.20 7.64 16.16
CA PHE A 186 -17.36 8.01 15.04
C PHE A 186 -16.82 6.78 14.29
N ILE A 187 -16.30 5.77 15.01
CA ILE A 187 -15.77 4.54 14.43
C ILE A 187 -16.90 3.73 13.77
N ALA A 188 -18.05 3.63 14.44
CA ALA A 188 -19.18 2.87 13.94
C ALA A 188 -19.76 3.46 12.64
N ILE A 189 -19.91 4.79 12.56
CA ILE A 189 -20.39 5.48 11.35
C ILE A 189 -19.36 5.34 10.23
N THR A 190 -18.06 5.50 10.51
CA THR A 190 -17.01 5.32 9.50
C THR A 190 -17.00 3.89 8.96
N CYS A 191 -17.09 2.87 9.84
CA CYS A 191 -17.24 1.47 9.46
C CYS A 191 -18.44 1.26 8.54
N ARG A 192 -19.62 1.75 8.94
CA ARG A 192 -20.85 1.61 8.17
C ARG A 192 -20.73 2.30 6.80
N SER A 193 -20.14 3.49 6.73
CA SER A 193 -19.94 4.23 5.49
C SER A 193 -19.05 3.47 4.50
N THR A 194 -18.04 2.73 4.97
CA THR A 194 -17.22 1.87 4.11
C THR A 194 -18.06 0.80 3.41
N VAL A 195 -18.93 0.12 4.17
CA VAL A 195 -19.81 -0.93 3.65
C VAL A 195 -20.88 -0.34 2.72
N ASP A 196 -21.52 0.74 3.12
CA ASP A 196 -22.56 1.41 2.31
C ASP A 196 -21.98 1.89 0.97
N ALA A 197 -20.75 2.42 0.96
CA ALA A 197 -20.08 2.84 -0.25
C ALA A 197 -19.75 1.68 -1.21
N ALA A 198 -19.56 0.47 -0.70
CA ALA A 198 -19.35 -0.73 -1.51
C ALA A 198 -20.68 -1.39 -1.95
N ASN A 199 -21.82 -1.00 -1.36
CA ASN A 199 -23.12 -1.66 -1.50
C ASN A 199 -24.22 -0.74 -2.06
N GLY A 200 -23.88 0.11 -3.04
CA GLY A 200 -24.83 0.93 -3.79
C GLY A 200 -25.38 2.14 -3.02
N ARG A 201 -24.62 2.63 -2.04
CA ARG A 201 -24.99 3.81 -1.23
C ARG A 201 -23.81 4.76 -1.04
N ALA A 202 -22.94 4.88 -2.06
CA ALA A 202 -21.74 5.70 -1.97
C ALA A 202 -22.07 7.19 -1.79
N ALA A 203 -23.09 7.70 -2.48
CA ALA A 203 -23.52 9.08 -2.30
C ALA A 203 -23.99 9.34 -0.86
N PHE A 204 -24.80 8.44 -0.28
CA PHE A 204 -25.23 8.53 1.11
C PHE A 204 -24.04 8.44 2.08
N ALA A 205 -23.11 7.50 1.87
CA ALA A 205 -21.91 7.35 2.70
C ALA A 205 -21.04 8.60 2.68
N TYR A 206 -20.89 9.25 1.50
CA TYR A 206 -20.17 10.50 1.36
C TYR A 206 -20.79 11.61 2.23
N GLU A 207 -22.11 11.78 2.20
CA GLU A 207 -22.83 12.78 3.00
C GLU A 207 -22.75 12.48 4.51
N GLN A 208 -22.87 11.21 4.90
CA GLN A 208 -22.74 10.80 6.32
C GLN A 208 -21.34 11.12 6.87
N LEU A 209 -20.30 10.88 6.08
CA LEU A 209 -18.93 11.24 6.47
C LEU A 209 -18.72 12.75 6.52
N ASP A 210 -19.34 13.52 5.64
CA ASP A 210 -19.26 14.99 5.67
C ASP A 210 -19.84 15.55 6.98
N ILE A 211 -21.03 15.11 7.36
CA ILE A 211 -21.69 15.47 8.62
C ILE A 211 -20.82 15.03 9.84
N LEU A 212 -20.32 13.79 9.80
CA LEU A 212 -19.49 13.24 10.87
C LEU A 212 -18.20 14.04 11.08
N LEU A 213 -17.53 14.39 10.01
CA LEU A 213 -16.27 15.13 10.04
C LEU A 213 -16.47 16.59 10.49
N ALA A 214 -17.61 17.22 10.13
CA ALA A 214 -17.96 18.55 10.63
C ALA A 214 -18.13 18.59 12.15
N GLN A 215 -18.47 17.46 12.78
CA GLN A 215 -18.67 17.30 14.22
C GLN A 215 -17.51 16.58 14.92
N SER A 216 -16.35 16.49 14.32
CA SER A 216 -15.22 15.68 14.78
C SER A 216 -14.27 16.39 15.77
N ALA A 217 -14.71 17.49 16.41
CA ALA A 217 -13.93 18.15 17.45
C ALA A 217 -13.64 17.15 18.61
N GLY A 218 -12.37 17.06 19.01
CA GLY A 218 -11.92 16.12 20.06
C GLY A 218 -11.71 14.67 19.60
N ILE A 219 -12.02 14.33 18.37
CA ILE A 219 -11.71 13.00 17.81
C ILE A 219 -10.21 12.91 17.52
N PRO A 220 -9.53 11.79 17.87
CA PRO A 220 -8.12 11.58 17.56
C PRO A 220 -7.80 11.81 16.08
N SER A 221 -6.67 12.46 15.79
CA SER A 221 -6.27 12.82 14.42
C SER A 221 -6.20 11.60 13.47
N SER A 222 -5.71 10.45 13.95
CA SER A 222 -5.64 9.22 13.18
C SER A 222 -7.02 8.69 12.74
N LEU A 223 -8.05 8.80 13.59
CA LEU A 223 -9.42 8.42 13.24
C LEU A 223 -10.02 9.39 12.22
N ARG A 224 -9.73 10.68 12.38
CA ARG A 224 -10.17 11.70 11.42
C ARG A 224 -9.51 11.51 10.06
N SER A 225 -8.19 11.28 10.02
CA SER A 225 -7.45 10.99 8.79
C SER A 225 -8.05 9.78 8.06
N TRP A 226 -8.32 8.68 8.78
CA TRP A 226 -8.98 7.50 8.21
C TRP A 226 -10.34 7.83 7.56
N ALA A 227 -11.22 8.56 8.27
CA ALA A 227 -12.53 8.93 7.73
C ALA A 227 -12.44 9.87 6.52
N ILE A 228 -11.48 10.83 6.54
CA ILE A 228 -11.24 11.74 5.41
C ILE A 228 -10.71 10.98 4.19
N THR A 229 -9.78 10.04 4.36
CA THR A 229 -9.27 9.20 3.26
C THR A 229 -10.39 8.38 2.65
N LEU A 230 -11.24 7.75 3.46
CA LEU A 230 -12.41 7.02 2.98
C LEU A 230 -13.36 7.93 2.18
N GLN A 231 -13.63 9.14 2.69
CA GLN A 231 -14.48 10.11 1.98
C GLN A 231 -13.85 10.54 0.64
N ALA A 232 -12.52 10.66 0.57
CA ALA A 232 -11.79 10.98 -0.66
C ALA A 232 -11.95 9.86 -1.70
N GLU A 233 -11.78 8.59 -1.30
CA GLU A 233 -11.97 7.44 -2.19
C GLU A 233 -13.42 7.32 -2.69
N ILE A 234 -14.41 7.60 -1.82
CA ILE A 234 -15.82 7.64 -2.22
C ILE A 234 -16.05 8.78 -3.23
N ALA A 235 -15.50 9.98 -2.99
CA ALA A 235 -15.59 11.11 -3.91
C ALA A 235 -14.99 10.77 -5.29
N GLN A 236 -13.83 10.10 -5.33
CA GLN A 236 -13.20 9.62 -6.57
C GLN A 236 -14.15 8.68 -7.33
N ARG A 237 -14.69 7.67 -6.66
CA ARG A 237 -15.62 6.71 -7.29
C ARG A 237 -16.90 7.37 -7.80
N LEU A 238 -17.38 8.40 -7.13
CA LEU A 238 -18.53 9.21 -7.57
C LEU A 238 -18.20 10.21 -8.69
N GLY A 239 -16.93 10.33 -9.08
CA GLY A 239 -16.48 11.29 -10.11
C GLY A 239 -16.38 12.74 -9.61
N LYS A 240 -16.34 12.95 -8.29
CA LYS A 240 -16.16 14.26 -7.65
C LYS A 240 -14.68 14.59 -7.52
N SER A 241 -13.94 14.70 -8.64
CA SER A 241 -12.47 14.80 -8.65
C SER A 241 -11.91 15.94 -7.81
N ARG A 242 -12.57 17.13 -7.80
CA ARG A 242 -12.13 18.27 -6.98
C ARG A 242 -12.23 17.99 -5.48
N ASP A 243 -13.31 17.37 -5.06
CA ASP A 243 -13.50 16.99 -3.66
C ASP A 243 -12.52 15.88 -3.24
N ALA A 244 -12.33 14.86 -4.09
CA ALA A 244 -11.38 13.80 -3.86
C ALA A 244 -9.96 14.35 -3.61
N GLU A 245 -9.48 15.25 -4.49
CA GLU A 245 -8.15 15.84 -4.32
C GLU A 245 -8.04 16.68 -3.04
N ARG A 246 -9.05 17.52 -2.77
CA ARG A 246 -9.09 18.33 -1.54
C ARG A 246 -9.04 17.45 -0.28
N LEU A 247 -9.78 16.35 -0.27
CA LEU A 247 -9.85 15.43 0.86
C LEU A 247 -8.56 14.62 1.03
N PHE A 248 -7.96 14.09 -0.05
CA PHE A 248 -6.65 13.42 0.04
C PHE A 248 -5.58 14.35 0.63
N ARG A 249 -5.52 15.60 0.16
CA ARG A 249 -4.59 16.59 0.71
C ARG A 249 -4.88 16.92 2.18
N ALA A 250 -6.15 17.00 2.57
CA ALA A 250 -6.54 17.22 3.97
C ALA A 250 -6.13 16.06 4.88
N SER A 251 -6.28 14.83 4.42
CA SER A 251 -5.82 13.65 5.16
C SER A 251 -4.31 13.65 5.34
N LEU A 252 -3.55 13.88 4.27
CA LEU A 252 -2.08 13.96 4.30
C LEU A 252 -1.55 15.16 5.10
N ALA A 253 -2.33 16.21 5.26
CA ALA A 253 -1.97 17.31 6.16
C ALA A 253 -2.07 16.91 7.65
N ILE A 254 -2.83 15.86 7.98
CA ILE A 254 -2.94 15.30 9.33
C ILE A 254 -1.83 14.26 9.55
N ASP A 255 -1.62 13.36 8.59
CA ASP A 255 -0.62 12.28 8.63
C ASP A 255 0.04 12.17 7.24
N GLY A 256 1.15 12.88 7.09
CA GLY A 256 1.88 12.98 5.80
C GLY A 256 2.61 11.70 5.40
N ASP A 257 2.80 10.77 6.33
CA ASP A 257 3.55 9.54 6.12
C ASP A 257 2.62 8.31 6.00
N ASP A 258 1.29 8.50 6.02
CA ASP A 258 0.36 7.38 5.86
C ASP A 258 0.45 6.78 4.45
N ALA A 259 1.16 5.65 4.34
CA ALA A 259 1.42 4.96 3.08
C ALA A 259 0.13 4.55 2.33
N TYR A 260 -0.97 4.28 3.06
CA TYR A 260 -2.25 3.96 2.44
C TYR A 260 -2.84 5.19 1.73
N THR A 261 -2.94 6.32 2.41
CA THR A 261 -3.46 7.57 1.83
C THR A 261 -2.58 8.07 0.69
N ILE A 262 -1.24 7.97 0.82
CA ILE A 262 -0.30 8.30 -0.26
C ILE A 262 -0.58 7.42 -1.49
N ALA A 263 -0.76 6.11 -1.31
CA ALA A 263 -1.04 5.18 -2.40
C ALA A 263 -2.38 5.49 -3.08
N ALA A 264 -3.45 5.72 -2.31
CA ALA A 264 -4.77 6.05 -2.84
C ALA A 264 -4.76 7.39 -3.61
N TYR A 265 -4.08 8.41 -3.07
CA TYR A 265 -3.93 9.70 -3.76
C TYR A 265 -3.07 9.58 -5.02
N ALA A 266 -2.01 8.76 -4.99
CA ALA A 266 -1.21 8.49 -6.18
C ALA A 266 -2.03 7.80 -7.28
N ASP A 267 -2.87 6.82 -6.93
CA ASP A 267 -3.77 6.16 -7.89
C ASP A 267 -4.77 7.16 -8.50
N PHE A 268 -5.35 8.05 -7.69
CA PHE A 268 -6.19 9.15 -8.18
C PHE A 268 -5.44 10.05 -9.17
N LEU A 269 -4.22 10.47 -8.84
CA LEU A 269 -3.39 11.34 -9.70
C LEU A 269 -3.00 10.64 -11.01
N LEU A 270 -2.71 9.33 -10.98
CA LEU A 270 -2.44 8.54 -12.18
C LEU A 270 -3.66 8.46 -13.10
N ASP A 271 -4.85 8.31 -12.54
CA ASP A 271 -6.12 8.34 -13.29
C ASP A 271 -6.36 9.69 -13.96
N GLU A 272 -6.03 10.79 -13.27
CA GLU A 272 -6.09 12.17 -13.79
C GLU A 272 -4.91 12.52 -14.72
N LYS A 273 -4.07 11.54 -15.10
CA LYS A 273 -2.88 11.72 -15.98
C LYS A 273 -1.83 12.70 -15.43
N ARG A 274 -1.69 12.77 -14.12
CA ARG A 274 -0.79 13.67 -13.39
C ARG A 274 0.43 12.95 -12.82
N ALA A 275 1.11 12.17 -13.66
CA ALA A 275 2.25 11.34 -13.29
C ALA A 275 3.39 12.13 -12.61
N GLU A 276 3.71 13.34 -13.11
CA GLU A 276 4.75 14.18 -12.50
C GLU A 276 4.40 14.59 -11.05
N THR A 277 3.12 14.75 -10.74
CA THR A 277 2.69 15.05 -9.37
C THR A 277 2.91 13.84 -8.45
N VAL A 278 2.72 12.63 -8.96
CA VAL A 278 3.03 11.39 -8.23
C VAL A 278 4.52 11.27 -7.93
N LEU A 279 5.40 11.62 -8.89
CA LEU A 279 6.84 11.61 -8.67
C LEU A 279 7.31 12.60 -7.58
N LYS A 280 6.56 13.69 -7.38
CA LYS A 280 6.79 14.65 -6.29
C LYS A 280 6.19 14.15 -4.96
N LEU A 281 5.07 13.44 -5.02
CA LEU A 281 4.38 12.90 -3.84
C LEU A 281 5.13 11.73 -3.23
N ILE A 282 5.63 10.80 -4.05
CA ILE A 282 6.33 9.60 -3.61
C ILE A 282 7.82 9.77 -3.82
N LEU A 283 8.57 9.86 -2.73
CA LEU A 283 10.02 10.05 -2.77
C LEU A 283 10.75 8.82 -3.35
N ALA A 284 11.94 9.06 -3.91
CA ALA A 284 12.72 8.00 -4.56
C ALA A 284 13.24 6.93 -3.59
N ASP A 285 13.43 7.29 -2.33
CA ASP A 285 13.94 6.43 -1.25
C ASP A 285 12.83 5.74 -0.44
N THR A 286 11.57 5.79 -0.92
CA THR A 286 10.47 5.09 -0.27
C THR A 286 10.78 3.59 -0.12
N ARG A 287 10.46 3.01 1.04
CA ARG A 287 10.66 1.58 1.31
C ARG A 287 9.40 0.75 1.08
N ALA A 288 8.26 1.39 0.95
CA ALA A 288 6.97 0.75 0.79
C ALA A 288 6.78 0.22 -0.65
N ASP A 289 6.66 -1.10 -0.82
CA ASP A 289 6.53 -1.74 -2.13
C ASP A 289 5.32 -1.24 -2.93
N ASN A 290 4.20 -1.01 -2.26
CA ASN A 290 3.00 -0.46 -2.88
C ASN A 290 3.21 0.97 -3.42
N LEU A 291 4.05 1.78 -2.78
CA LEU A 291 4.43 3.11 -3.25
C LEU A 291 5.44 3.03 -4.39
N HIS A 292 6.39 2.10 -4.34
CA HIS A 292 7.33 1.85 -5.45
C HIS A 292 6.60 1.52 -6.75
N LEU A 293 5.55 0.69 -6.69
CA LEU A 293 4.76 0.35 -7.88
C LEU A 293 4.15 1.62 -8.52
N ARG A 294 3.53 2.48 -7.70
CA ARG A 294 2.90 3.71 -8.18
C ARG A 294 3.90 4.71 -8.73
N ARG A 295 5.06 4.82 -8.07
CA ARG A 295 6.17 5.64 -8.57
C ARG A 295 6.71 5.12 -9.89
N ALA A 296 6.89 3.81 -10.06
CA ALA A 296 7.35 3.22 -11.32
C ALA A 296 6.34 3.44 -12.46
N ILE A 297 5.03 3.30 -12.17
CA ILE A 297 3.98 3.61 -13.14
C ILE A 297 4.04 5.08 -13.55
N ALA A 298 4.18 5.98 -12.59
CA ALA A 298 4.32 7.42 -12.86
C ALA A 298 5.58 7.73 -13.67
N ALA A 299 6.73 7.13 -13.32
CA ALA A 299 7.99 7.31 -14.03
C ALA A 299 7.89 6.86 -15.49
N LYS A 300 7.25 5.72 -15.75
CA LYS A 300 7.00 5.25 -17.12
C LYS A 300 6.07 6.20 -17.88
N GLN A 301 4.97 6.66 -17.26
CA GLN A 301 4.02 7.59 -17.90
C GLN A 301 4.63 8.96 -18.20
N ALA A 302 5.54 9.44 -17.34
CA ALA A 302 6.25 10.70 -17.49
C ALA A 302 7.54 10.60 -18.34
N ASN A 303 7.89 9.39 -18.84
CA ASN A 303 9.16 9.11 -19.50
C ASN A 303 10.39 9.53 -18.65
N ALA A 304 10.32 9.33 -17.34
CA ALA A 304 11.40 9.67 -16.43
C ALA A 304 12.65 8.77 -16.66
N PRO A 305 13.87 9.30 -16.49
CA PRO A 305 15.10 8.57 -16.81
C PRO A 305 15.33 7.34 -15.93
N ASP A 306 14.76 7.30 -14.72
CA ASP A 306 14.85 6.19 -13.76
C ASP A 306 13.76 5.11 -13.92
N ALA A 307 12.85 5.24 -14.89
CA ALA A 307 11.71 4.35 -15.06
C ALA A 307 12.12 2.87 -15.16
N ASN A 308 13.11 2.54 -16.00
CA ASN A 308 13.57 1.16 -16.16
C ASN A 308 14.22 0.61 -14.89
N THR A 309 15.01 1.41 -14.20
CA THR A 309 15.62 1.02 -12.91
C THR A 309 14.56 0.68 -11.87
N LEU A 310 13.47 1.46 -11.79
CA LEU A 310 12.35 1.18 -10.89
C LEU A 310 11.60 -0.10 -11.26
N ILE A 311 11.43 -0.37 -12.56
CA ILE A 311 10.80 -1.59 -13.06
C ILE A 311 11.64 -2.81 -12.70
N ASP A 312 12.96 -2.76 -12.92
CA ASP A 312 13.88 -3.87 -12.61
C ASP A 312 13.94 -4.14 -11.10
N LEU A 313 13.92 -3.08 -10.28
CA LEU A 313 13.85 -3.21 -8.82
C LEU A 313 12.56 -3.93 -8.38
N LEU A 314 11.41 -3.57 -8.95
CA LEU A 314 10.13 -4.23 -8.64
C LEU A 314 10.12 -5.68 -9.10
N GLN A 315 10.66 -5.98 -10.29
CA GLN A 315 10.79 -7.36 -10.76
C GLN A 315 11.59 -8.20 -9.75
N ALA A 316 12.76 -7.72 -9.33
CA ALA A 316 13.58 -8.43 -8.34
C ALA A 316 12.85 -8.67 -7.00
N ARG A 317 11.98 -7.73 -6.57
CA ARG A 317 11.16 -7.89 -5.37
C ARG A 317 10.06 -8.95 -5.53
N PHE A 318 9.37 -8.99 -6.68
CA PHE A 318 8.40 -10.03 -6.98
C PHE A 318 9.07 -11.41 -7.11
N ASP A 319 10.22 -11.49 -7.78
CA ASP A 319 11.00 -12.74 -7.88
C ASP A 319 11.41 -13.26 -6.50
N ALA A 320 11.88 -12.36 -5.62
CA ALA A 320 12.21 -12.71 -4.26
C ALA A 320 10.97 -13.14 -3.43
N ALA A 321 9.80 -12.56 -3.68
CA ALA A 321 8.54 -12.99 -3.05
C ALA A 321 8.15 -14.40 -3.51
N HIS A 322 8.24 -14.68 -4.82
CA HIS A 322 7.99 -16.01 -5.38
C HIS A 322 8.94 -17.07 -4.83
N ALA A 323 10.24 -16.75 -4.74
CA ALA A 323 11.24 -17.66 -4.17
C ALA A 323 10.93 -18.05 -2.71
N ARG A 324 10.23 -17.19 -1.97
CA ARG A 324 9.73 -17.45 -0.61
C ARG A 324 8.34 -18.12 -0.59
N GLY A 325 7.74 -18.39 -1.73
CA GLY A 325 6.37 -18.92 -1.83
C GLY A 325 5.27 -17.90 -1.45
N SER A 326 5.59 -16.60 -1.39
CA SER A 326 4.62 -15.56 -1.04
C SER A 326 3.68 -15.25 -2.21
N ARG A 327 2.38 -15.22 -1.92
CA ARG A 327 1.29 -14.89 -2.87
C ARG A 327 0.42 -13.72 -2.39
N VAL A 328 0.97 -12.88 -1.50
CA VAL A 328 0.19 -11.82 -0.82
C VAL A 328 -0.17 -10.67 -1.76
N HIS A 329 0.66 -10.35 -2.76
CA HIS A 329 0.54 -9.13 -3.56
C HIS A 329 0.10 -9.39 -5.01
N LEU A 330 -0.81 -10.34 -5.24
CA LEU A 330 -1.28 -10.73 -6.58
C LEU A 330 -1.87 -9.55 -7.38
N ARG A 331 -2.63 -8.65 -6.73
CA ARG A 331 -3.18 -7.45 -7.37
C ARG A 331 -2.08 -6.48 -7.82
N GLU A 332 -1.12 -6.21 -6.95
CA GLU A 332 0.00 -5.31 -7.26
C GLU A 332 0.87 -5.90 -8.37
N GLU A 333 1.10 -7.21 -8.34
CA GLU A 333 1.84 -7.91 -9.38
C GLU A 333 1.07 -7.93 -10.71
N ALA A 334 -0.24 -8.15 -10.70
CA ALA A 334 -1.08 -8.02 -11.89
C ALA A 334 -1.00 -6.61 -12.51
N ARG A 335 -1.00 -5.55 -11.67
CA ARG A 335 -0.79 -4.18 -12.15
C ARG A 335 0.61 -3.97 -12.72
N PHE A 336 1.63 -4.53 -12.11
CA PHE A 336 3.01 -4.49 -12.59
C PHE A 336 3.12 -5.14 -13.97
N GLU A 337 2.62 -6.35 -14.13
CA GLU A 337 2.64 -7.08 -15.40
C GLU A 337 1.83 -6.37 -16.49
N MET A 338 0.68 -5.80 -16.13
CA MET A 338 -0.19 -5.07 -17.06
C MET A 338 0.42 -3.74 -17.50
N GLN A 339 0.77 -2.88 -16.53
CA GLN A 339 1.08 -1.47 -16.81
C GLN A 339 2.56 -1.22 -17.08
N LEU A 340 3.46 -2.04 -16.53
CA LEU A 340 4.90 -1.86 -16.65
C LEU A 340 5.56 -2.86 -17.62
N ARG A 341 5.14 -4.14 -17.58
CA ARG A 341 5.74 -5.20 -18.41
C ARG A 341 4.99 -5.46 -19.71
N ASN A 342 3.78 -4.90 -19.87
CA ASN A 342 2.89 -5.13 -21.02
C ASN A 342 2.63 -6.63 -21.28
N ARG A 343 2.33 -7.37 -20.20
CA ARG A 343 2.03 -8.81 -20.24
C ARG A 343 0.59 -9.07 -19.77
N PRO A 344 -0.42 -8.72 -20.57
CA PRO A 344 -1.82 -8.78 -20.15
C PRO A 344 -2.29 -10.20 -19.81
N ALA A 345 -1.75 -11.23 -20.44
CA ALA A 345 -2.12 -12.63 -20.14
C ALA A 345 -1.68 -13.04 -18.72
N VAL A 346 -0.46 -12.66 -18.31
CA VAL A 346 0.03 -12.92 -16.95
C VAL A 346 -0.77 -12.10 -15.95
N ALA A 347 -1.02 -10.83 -16.25
CA ALA A 347 -1.83 -9.95 -15.42
C ALA A 347 -3.24 -10.50 -15.19
N GLN A 348 -3.88 -11.05 -16.23
CA GLN A 348 -5.21 -11.68 -16.13
C GLN A 348 -5.20 -12.89 -15.21
N GLN A 349 -4.22 -13.78 -15.36
CA GLN A 349 -4.10 -14.95 -14.48
C GLN A 349 -3.95 -14.53 -13.01
N LEU A 350 -3.05 -13.60 -12.73
CA LEU A 350 -2.83 -13.08 -11.36
C LEU A 350 -4.09 -12.39 -10.81
N ALA A 351 -4.78 -11.61 -11.64
CA ALA A 351 -6.02 -10.93 -11.24
C ALA A 351 -7.16 -11.93 -10.96
N GLN A 352 -7.26 -13.01 -11.73
CA GLN A 352 -8.24 -14.09 -11.48
C GLN A 352 -7.93 -14.84 -10.17
N GLU A 353 -6.66 -15.16 -9.93
CA GLU A 353 -6.24 -15.77 -8.65
C GLU A 353 -6.55 -14.85 -7.48
N ASN A 354 -6.23 -13.55 -7.59
CA ASN A 354 -6.56 -12.55 -6.57
C ASN A 354 -8.06 -12.47 -6.31
N TRP A 355 -8.90 -12.54 -7.35
CA TRP A 355 -10.35 -12.48 -7.24
C TRP A 355 -10.96 -13.60 -6.40
N GLN A 356 -10.30 -14.75 -6.31
CA GLN A 356 -10.74 -15.84 -5.43
C GLN A 356 -10.57 -15.50 -3.93
N VAL A 357 -9.68 -14.53 -3.63
CA VAL A 357 -9.28 -14.19 -2.27
C VAL A 357 -9.85 -12.84 -1.84
N GLN A 358 -9.84 -11.85 -2.75
CA GLN A 358 -10.25 -10.47 -2.49
C GLN A 358 -11.29 -9.97 -3.50
N LYS A 359 -12.22 -9.13 -3.03
CA LYS A 359 -13.30 -8.55 -3.83
C LYS A 359 -13.50 -7.06 -3.51
N GLU A 360 -12.51 -6.27 -3.90
CA GLU A 360 -12.52 -4.82 -3.76
C GLU A 360 -12.64 -4.12 -5.14
N PRO A 361 -13.04 -2.85 -5.21
CA PRO A 361 -13.12 -2.11 -6.48
C PRO A 361 -11.84 -2.16 -7.32
N ALA A 362 -10.67 -2.11 -6.65
CA ALA A 362 -9.37 -2.19 -7.32
C ALA A 362 -9.11 -3.59 -7.93
N ASP A 363 -9.62 -4.66 -7.31
CA ASP A 363 -9.52 -6.04 -7.84
C ASP A 363 -10.39 -6.22 -9.07
N VAL A 364 -11.61 -5.68 -9.04
CA VAL A 364 -12.50 -5.62 -10.21
C VAL A 364 -11.80 -4.90 -11.36
N ARG A 365 -11.18 -3.76 -11.07
CA ARG A 365 -10.54 -2.92 -12.07
C ARG A 365 -9.45 -3.66 -12.83
N ILE A 366 -8.47 -4.24 -12.13
CA ILE A 366 -7.35 -4.93 -12.80
C ILE A 366 -7.82 -6.16 -13.57
N LEU A 367 -8.86 -6.85 -13.09
CA LEU A 367 -9.44 -7.98 -13.80
C LEU A 367 -10.14 -7.56 -15.09
N ILE A 368 -10.87 -6.44 -15.10
CA ILE A 368 -11.49 -5.89 -16.30
C ILE A 368 -10.42 -5.37 -17.28
N GLU A 369 -9.41 -4.66 -16.78
CA GLU A 369 -8.31 -4.11 -17.61
C GLU A 369 -7.57 -5.23 -18.34
N SER A 370 -7.20 -6.29 -17.62
CA SER A 370 -6.49 -7.43 -18.21
C SER A 370 -7.35 -8.27 -19.14
N ALA A 371 -8.62 -8.49 -18.81
CA ALA A 371 -9.58 -9.18 -19.66
C ALA A 371 -9.83 -8.43 -20.97
N ALA A 372 -9.95 -7.10 -20.94
CA ALA A 372 -10.09 -6.28 -22.13
C ALA A 372 -8.84 -6.34 -23.03
N ALA A 373 -7.65 -6.25 -22.43
CA ALA A 373 -6.39 -6.29 -23.17
C ALA A 373 -6.14 -7.66 -23.83
N ASN A 374 -6.68 -8.74 -23.28
CA ASN A 374 -6.61 -10.10 -23.84
C ASN A 374 -7.79 -10.44 -24.77
N ALA A 375 -8.72 -9.51 -24.99
CA ALA A 375 -9.96 -9.78 -25.71
C ALA A 375 -10.76 -10.98 -25.14
N ASP A 376 -10.68 -11.17 -23.82
CA ASP A 376 -11.34 -12.25 -23.06
C ASP A 376 -12.30 -11.69 -22.00
N PRO A 377 -13.44 -11.12 -22.41
CA PRO A 377 -14.41 -10.54 -21.48
C PRO A 377 -15.02 -11.56 -20.50
N ALA A 378 -14.97 -12.87 -20.84
CA ALA A 378 -15.48 -13.93 -19.98
C ALA A 378 -14.67 -14.03 -18.68
N ALA A 379 -13.37 -13.75 -18.73
CA ALA A 379 -12.50 -13.75 -17.57
C ALA A 379 -12.93 -12.78 -16.45
N ALA A 380 -13.63 -11.69 -16.81
CA ALA A 380 -14.11 -10.69 -15.86
C ALA A 380 -15.60 -10.87 -15.48
N ALA A 381 -16.28 -11.90 -15.97
CA ALA A 381 -17.74 -12.05 -15.83
C ALA A 381 -18.20 -12.08 -14.37
N GLU A 382 -17.52 -12.80 -13.49
CA GLU A 382 -17.85 -12.86 -12.07
C GLU A 382 -17.68 -11.50 -11.38
N ALA A 383 -16.60 -10.77 -11.68
CA ALA A 383 -16.36 -9.44 -11.12
C ALA A 383 -17.42 -8.43 -11.60
N VAL A 384 -17.80 -8.49 -12.86
CA VAL A 384 -18.89 -7.68 -13.43
C VAL A 384 -20.24 -8.01 -12.76
N LEU A 385 -20.50 -9.30 -12.53
CA LEU A 385 -21.72 -9.73 -11.81
C LEU A 385 -21.70 -9.19 -10.35
N TRP A 386 -20.57 -9.28 -9.68
CA TRP A 386 -20.41 -8.76 -8.32
C TRP A 386 -20.68 -7.24 -8.26
N VAL A 387 -20.15 -6.45 -9.20
CA VAL A 387 -20.44 -5.00 -9.31
C VAL A 387 -21.92 -4.73 -9.48
N ARG A 388 -22.63 -5.54 -10.29
CA ARG A 388 -24.07 -5.38 -10.53
C ARG A 388 -24.90 -5.77 -9.30
N THR A 389 -24.57 -6.86 -8.63
CA THR A 389 -25.30 -7.36 -7.46
C THR A 389 -25.08 -6.50 -6.23
N SER A 390 -23.86 -6.01 -6.00
CA SER A 390 -23.54 -5.06 -4.94
C SER A 390 -24.01 -3.64 -5.27
N ARG A 391 -24.40 -3.36 -6.54
CA ARG A 391 -24.77 -2.03 -7.03
C ARG A 391 -23.64 -1.01 -6.83
N LEU A 392 -22.39 -1.45 -6.89
CA LEU A 392 -21.23 -0.60 -6.64
C LEU A 392 -21.27 0.67 -7.52
N GLU A 393 -21.26 1.83 -6.87
CA GLU A 393 -21.22 3.14 -7.53
C GLU A 393 -19.78 3.55 -7.79
N ASP A 394 -19.33 3.32 -9.02
CA ASP A 394 -17.98 3.69 -9.49
C ASP A 394 -18.06 4.11 -10.96
N VAL A 395 -17.78 5.39 -11.25
CA VAL A 395 -17.89 5.95 -12.60
C VAL A 395 -16.84 5.38 -13.54
N THR A 396 -15.67 5.00 -13.04
CA THR A 396 -14.59 4.42 -13.83
C THR A 396 -14.92 2.98 -14.20
N LEU A 397 -15.30 2.15 -13.23
CA LEU A 397 -15.71 0.77 -13.47
C LEU A 397 -16.92 0.69 -14.40
N ARG A 398 -17.89 1.59 -14.26
CA ARG A 398 -19.05 1.66 -15.15
C ARG A 398 -18.65 1.88 -16.61
N LYS A 399 -17.71 2.81 -16.86
CA LYS A 399 -17.18 3.07 -18.20
C LYS A 399 -16.44 1.85 -18.76
N MET A 400 -15.63 1.20 -17.95
CA MET A 400 -14.86 0.02 -18.34
C MET A 400 -15.75 -1.17 -18.66
N ILE A 401 -16.76 -1.46 -17.84
CA ILE A 401 -17.76 -2.52 -18.08
C ILE A 401 -18.53 -2.24 -19.37
N ALA A 402 -18.91 -0.98 -19.62
CA ALA A 402 -19.61 -0.61 -20.87
C ALA A 402 -18.72 -0.79 -22.10
N ALA A 403 -17.42 -0.53 -22.03
CA ALA A 403 -16.46 -0.77 -23.10
C ALA A 403 -16.28 -2.26 -23.37
N LEU A 404 -16.07 -3.06 -22.32
CA LEU A 404 -15.91 -4.52 -22.40
C LEU A 404 -17.12 -5.19 -23.10
N GLY A 405 -18.34 -4.72 -22.83
CA GLY A 405 -19.56 -5.23 -23.46
C GLY A 405 -19.69 -4.92 -24.94
N LYS A 406 -19.10 -3.82 -25.43
CA LYS A 406 -19.11 -3.43 -26.85
C LYS A 406 -18.16 -4.30 -27.68
N ASP A 407 -17.03 -4.72 -27.12
CA ASP A 407 -16.06 -5.57 -27.80
C ASP A 407 -16.61 -6.99 -28.01
N VAL A 408 -17.41 -7.50 -27.09
CA VAL A 408 -18.14 -8.78 -27.26
C VAL A 408 -19.13 -8.71 -28.43
N GLY A 409 -19.79 -7.57 -28.64
CA GLY A 409 -20.72 -7.36 -29.75
C GLY A 409 -20.04 -7.29 -31.13
N ARG A 410 -18.80 -6.81 -31.17
CA ARG A 410 -18.01 -6.73 -32.41
C ARG A 410 -17.44 -8.09 -32.85
N THR A 411 -16.89 -8.85 -31.92
CA THR A 411 -16.36 -10.19 -32.22
C THR A 411 -17.44 -11.19 -32.71
N LYS A 412 -18.67 -11.10 -32.17
CA LYS A 412 -19.80 -11.93 -32.66
C LYS A 412 -20.29 -11.54 -34.06
N LYS A 413 -20.13 -10.28 -34.49
CA LYS A 413 -20.50 -9.84 -35.84
C LYS A 413 -19.44 -10.17 -36.88
N SER A 414 -18.16 -10.25 -36.53
CA SER A 414 -17.08 -10.62 -37.46
C SER A 414 -16.91 -12.13 -37.63
N GLY A 415 -17.51 -12.97 -36.79
CA GLY A 415 -17.49 -14.44 -36.90
C GLY A 415 -18.73 -15.05 -37.54
N ALA A 416 -19.67 -14.21 -38.01
CA ALA A 416 -20.92 -14.65 -38.68
C ALA A 416 -20.99 -14.20 -40.15
N GLY A 417 -19.83 -13.89 -40.76
CA GLY A 417 -19.69 -13.51 -42.19
C GLY A 417 -18.97 -14.58 -42.98
#